data_0fa83de5a77a9e903a26cd56372a707c
#
_entry.id   0fa83de5a77a9e903a26cd56372a707c
#
_cell.length_a   1.000
_cell.length_b   1.000
_cell.length_c   1.000
_cell.angle_alpha   90.00
_cell.angle_beta   90.00
_cell.angle_gamma   90.00
#
_symmetry.space_group_name_H-M   'P 1'
#
loop_
_entity.id
_entity.type
_entity.pdbx_description
1 polymer ?
#
loop_
_entity_poly.entity_id
_entity_poly.type
_entity_poly.pdbx_seq_one_letter_code
_entity_poly.pdbx_strand_id
1 'polypeptide(L)'
;MPTAFYLFFSGMYQDTPGNFMRDYLLSMTAFSMMSTAIFSFPTVLETDRLNNWQKVLRHTPVSMVEYYLIKVAGLFVDFLLSIGVVFTVGHVVRHVNMPIQDWVLAAFLLILGSLAFVAIGLVLTLLPSSQLMSVAGNLLYMGLAVMGGLWMPISVFPEWMQAIGKCLPTYQLMELIKTFLNKGQVNGFASLYLTLFTLVLFTLVIVYRRHSEVRA
;
A
#
# COMPACT_ATOMS: atom_id res chain seq x y z
N MET A 1 0.61 14.33 -3.76
CA MET A 1 -0.85 14.19 -3.98
C MET A 1 -1.62 13.80 -2.70
N PRO A 2 -1.36 12.70 -1.97
CA PRO A 2 -2.16 12.31 -0.80
C PRO A 2 -2.26 13.36 0.30
N THR A 3 -1.16 14.06 0.58
CA THR A 3 -1.10 15.15 1.57
C THR A 3 -2.02 16.33 1.20
N ALA A 4 -2.08 16.70 -0.09
CA ALA A 4 -2.98 17.76 -0.57
C ALA A 4 -4.45 17.33 -0.44
N PHE A 5 -4.78 16.08 -0.77
CA PHE A 5 -6.11 15.51 -0.53
C PHE A 5 -6.47 15.52 0.95
N TYR A 6 -5.53 15.12 1.81
CA TYR A 6 -5.74 15.17 3.26
C TYR A 6 -6.08 16.60 3.73
N LEU A 7 -5.32 17.60 3.31
CA LEU A 7 -5.53 18.99 3.70
C LEU A 7 -6.88 19.53 3.19
N PHE A 8 -7.22 19.21 1.94
CA PHE A 8 -8.47 19.68 1.33
C PHE A 8 -9.70 19.09 2.00
N PHE A 9 -9.80 17.76 2.05
CA PHE A 9 -10.97 17.09 2.62
C PHE A 9 -11.06 17.24 4.13
N SER A 10 -9.95 17.22 4.86
CA SER A 10 -9.97 17.49 6.29
C SER A 10 -10.45 18.92 6.63
N GLY A 11 -10.27 19.87 5.68
CA GLY A 11 -10.83 21.22 5.80
C GLY A 11 -12.35 21.27 5.71
N MET A 12 -12.95 20.39 4.91
CA MET A 12 -14.40 20.33 4.73
C MET A 12 -15.13 19.65 5.90
N TYR A 13 -14.45 18.82 6.67
CA TYR A 13 -15.02 17.99 7.74
C TYR A 13 -14.50 18.36 9.12
N GLN A 14 -14.10 19.63 9.35
CA GLN A 14 -13.50 20.07 10.61
C GLN A 14 -14.45 19.88 11.82
N ASP A 15 -15.74 20.02 11.61
CA ASP A 15 -16.75 19.93 12.68
C ASP A 15 -17.33 18.51 12.86
N THR A 16 -16.74 17.50 12.21
CA THR A 16 -17.24 16.12 12.32
C THR A 16 -16.79 15.52 13.65
N PRO A 17 -17.73 15.13 14.54
CA PRO A 17 -17.38 14.55 15.84
C PRO A 17 -16.71 13.19 15.69
N GLY A 18 -15.76 12.89 16.59
CA GLY A 18 -15.09 11.61 16.68
C GLY A 18 -13.70 11.54 16.05
N ASN A 19 -13.26 10.33 15.75
CA ASN A 19 -11.90 10.04 15.27
C ASN A 19 -11.73 10.21 13.74
N PHE A 20 -12.65 10.94 13.08
CA PHE A 20 -12.65 11.08 11.61
C PHE A 20 -11.31 11.61 11.08
N MET A 21 -10.78 12.68 11.67
CA MET A 21 -9.51 13.28 11.23
C MET A 21 -8.34 12.31 11.31
N ARG A 22 -8.29 11.52 12.41
CA ARG A 22 -7.30 10.46 12.60
C ARG A 22 -7.45 9.36 11.55
N ASP A 23 -8.67 8.86 11.39
CA ASP A 23 -8.95 7.77 10.46
C ASP A 23 -8.70 8.17 9.02
N TYR A 24 -8.99 9.42 8.67
CA TYR A 24 -8.72 9.96 7.35
C TYR A 24 -7.22 10.18 7.10
N LEU A 25 -6.48 10.62 8.13
CA LEU A 25 -5.01 10.70 8.08
C LEU A 25 -4.39 9.34 7.74
N LEU A 26 -4.83 8.29 8.43
CA LEU A 26 -4.36 6.92 8.21
C LEU A 26 -4.72 6.40 6.82
N SER A 27 -5.94 6.72 6.34
CA SER A 27 -6.36 6.38 4.97
C SER A 27 -5.50 7.05 3.91
N MET A 28 -5.16 8.33 4.09
CA MET A 28 -4.29 9.05 3.14
C MET A 28 -2.84 8.58 3.20
N THR A 29 -2.38 8.13 4.37
CA THR A 29 -1.07 7.49 4.50
C THR A 29 -1.05 6.15 3.75
N ALA A 30 -2.06 5.30 3.96
CA ALA A 30 -2.20 4.04 3.22
C ALA A 30 -2.28 4.27 1.70
N PHE A 31 -3.00 5.31 1.26
CA PHE A 31 -3.10 5.71 -0.13
C PHE A 31 -1.76 6.13 -0.73
N SER A 32 -0.91 6.86 0.04
CA SER A 32 0.45 7.22 -0.36
C SER A 32 1.33 5.98 -0.53
N MET A 33 1.30 5.07 0.46
CA MET A 33 2.08 3.83 0.43
C MET A 33 1.64 2.91 -0.72
N MET A 34 0.33 2.83 -0.98
CA MET A 34 -0.23 2.10 -2.11
C MET A 34 0.26 2.67 -3.45
N SER A 35 0.36 4.00 -3.58
CA SER A 35 0.93 4.65 -4.77
C SER A 35 2.37 4.21 -5.02
N THR A 36 3.22 4.24 -4.00
CA THR A 36 4.62 3.80 -4.09
C THR A 36 4.70 2.31 -4.47
N ALA A 37 3.88 1.47 -3.86
CA ALA A 37 3.88 0.03 -4.10
C ALA A 37 3.38 -0.36 -5.50
N ILE A 38 2.42 0.36 -6.06
CA ILE A 38 1.80 0.05 -7.37
C ILE A 38 2.54 0.71 -8.53
N PHE A 39 3.15 1.88 -8.33
CA PHE A 39 3.82 2.62 -9.42
C PHE A 39 5.33 2.64 -9.28
N SER A 40 5.87 3.19 -8.17
CA SER A 40 7.32 3.41 -8.05
C SER A 40 8.09 2.09 -8.04
N PHE A 41 7.70 1.16 -7.19
CA PHE A 41 8.41 -0.09 -7.01
C PHE A 41 8.41 -0.99 -8.28
N PRO A 42 7.25 -1.24 -8.95
CA PRO A 42 7.24 -2.00 -10.20
C PRO A 42 8.04 -1.32 -11.32
N THR A 43 7.96 0.01 -11.43
CA THR A 43 8.69 0.77 -12.45
C THR A 43 10.20 0.65 -12.27
N VAL A 44 10.70 0.68 -11.04
CA VAL A 44 12.13 0.46 -10.76
C VAL A 44 12.57 -0.94 -11.20
N LEU A 45 11.78 -1.97 -10.87
CA LEU A 45 12.09 -3.36 -11.28
C LEU A 45 12.04 -3.54 -12.79
N GLU A 46 11.09 -2.90 -13.47
CA GLU A 46 10.97 -2.97 -14.92
C GLU A 46 12.11 -2.23 -15.62
N THR A 47 12.46 -1.04 -15.16
CA THR A 47 13.59 -0.27 -15.68
C THR A 47 14.88 -1.06 -15.58
N ASP A 48 15.13 -1.74 -14.46
CA ASP A 48 16.29 -2.59 -14.29
C ASP A 48 16.25 -3.79 -15.26
N ARG A 49 15.06 -4.36 -15.49
CA ARG A 49 14.88 -5.44 -16.48
C ARG A 49 15.21 -4.97 -17.90
N LEU A 50 14.69 -3.80 -18.30
CA LEU A 50 14.91 -3.21 -19.63
C LEU A 50 16.39 -2.85 -19.85
N ASN A 51 17.08 -2.39 -18.83
CA ASN A 51 18.51 -2.08 -18.84
C ASN A 51 19.40 -3.33 -18.75
N ASN A 52 18.82 -4.53 -18.83
CA ASN A 52 19.56 -5.80 -18.67
C ASN A 52 20.42 -5.87 -17.40
N TRP A 53 20.00 -5.23 -16.32
CA TRP A 53 20.73 -5.16 -15.05
C TRP A 53 21.13 -6.54 -14.51
N GLN A 54 20.28 -7.56 -14.78
CA GLN A 54 20.60 -8.96 -14.44
C GLN A 54 21.88 -9.47 -15.10
N LYS A 55 22.18 -9.03 -16.34
CA LYS A 55 23.45 -9.41 -17.01
C LYS A 55 24.64 -8.74 -16.35
N VAL A 56 24.47 -7.47 -15.94
CA VAL A 56 25.51 -6.74 -15.20
C VAL A 56 25.79 -7.42 -13.87
N LEU A 57 24.77 -7.82 -13.13
CA LEU A 57 24.91 -8.51 -11.84
C LEU A 57 25.69 -9.83 -11.96
N ARG A 58 25.56 -10.58 -13.05
CA ARG A 58 26.33 -11.81 -13.27
C ARG A 58 27.85 -11.61 -13.32
N HIS A 59 28.29 -10.37 -13.60
CA HIS A 59 29.72 -9.99 -13.64
C HIS A 59 30.17 -9.27 -12.36
N THR A 60 29.31 -9.22 -11.32
CA THR A 60 29.61 -8.63 -10.02
C THR A 60 29.51 -9.68 -8.92
N PRO A 61 30.17 -9.49 -7.77
CA PRO A 61 30.02 -10.42 -6.63
C PRO A 61 28.68 -10.33 -5.90
N VAL A 62 27.73 -9.47 -6.37
CA VAL A 62 26.42 -9.26 -5.76
C VAL A 62 25.47 -10.37 -6.18
N SER A 63 24.88 -11.04 -5.20
CA SER A 63 23.87 -12.07 -5.45
C SER A 63 22.52 -11.46 -5.84
N MET A 64 21.68 -12.21 -6.56
CA MET A 64 20.30 -11.79 -6.88
C MET A 64 19.48 -11.51 -5.62
N VAL A 65 19.72 -12.25 -4.54
CA VAL A 65 19.02 -12.06 -3.27
C VAL A 65 19.39 -10.70 -2.67
N GLU A 66 20.67 -10.34 -2.63
CA GLU A 66 21.12 -9.03 -2.14
C GLU A 66 20.53 -7.90 -2.98
N TYR A 67 20.48 -8.04 -4.30
CA TYR A 67 19.85 -7.07 -5.18
C TYR A 67 18.37 -6.83 -4.80
N TYR A 68 17.56 -7.89 -4.65
CA TYR A 68 16.16 -7.73 -4.26
C TYR A 68 16.01 -7.19 -2.84
N LEU A 69 16.86 -7.56 -1.90
CA LEU A 69 16.86 -7.01 -0.55
C LEU A 69 17.11 -5.50 -0.56
N ILE A 70 18.07 -5.02 -1.36
CA ILE A 70 18.35 -3.58 -1.52
C ILE A 70 17.11 -2.86 -2.08
N LYS A 71 16.42 -3.42 -3.08
CA LYS A 71 15.22 -2.83 -3.66
C LYS A 71 14.07 -2.77 -2.64
N VAL A 72 13.90 -3.83 -1.86
CA VAL A 72 12.90 -3.86 -0.78
C VAL A 72 13.26 -2.87 0.32
N ALA A 73 14.54 -2.76 0.70
CA ALA A 73 14.98 -1.75 1.68
C ALA A 73 14.68 -0.32 1.19
N GLY A 74 14.91 -0.02 -0.09
CA GLY A 74 14.53 1.26 -0.70
C GLY A 74 13.03 1.54 -0.59
N LEU A 75 12.20 0.54 -0.89
CA LEU A 75 10.75 0.64 -0.73
C LEU A 75 10.33 0.95 0.73
N PHE A 76 10.98 0.33 1.71
CA PHE A 76 10.71 0.63 3.12
C PHE A 76 11.09 2.06 3.49
N VAL A 77 12.17 2.59 2.94
CA VAL A 77 12.55 4.01 3.12
C VAL A 77 11.46 4.92 2.56
N ASP A 78 10.94 4.64 1.35
CA ASP A 78 9.84 5.39 0.75
C ASP A 78 8.56 5.33 1.61
N PHE A 79 8.26 4.18 2.20
CA PHE A 79 7.15 4.04 3.13
C PHE A 79 7.33 4.88 4.39
N LEU A 80 8.51 4.86 4.99
CA LEU A 80 8.83 5.68 6.17
C LEU A 80 8.75 7.17 5.85
N LEU A 81 9.23 7.60 4.69
CA LEU A 81 9.10 8.98 4.22
C LEU A 81 7.63 9.37 4.03
N SER A 82 6.82 8.50 3.41
CA SER A 82 5.38 8.74 3.23
C SER A 82 4.66 8.89 4.57
N ILE A 83 4.93 8.00 5.53
CA ILE A 83 4.38 8.06 6.88
C ILE A 83 4.84 9.35 7.57
N GLY A 84 6.13 9.64 7.54
CA GLY A 84 6.72 10.83 8.19
C GLY A 84 6.09 12.12 7.70
N VAL A 85 5.97 12.29 6.38
CA VAL A 85 5.37 13.49 5.77
C VAL A 85 3.89 13.64 6.15
N VAL A 86 3.09 12.58 5.97
CA VAL A 86 1.64 12.66 6.21
C VAL A 86 1.33 12.82 7.70
N PHE A 87 2.04 12.10 8.57
CA PHE A 87 1.88 12.20 10.03
C PHE A 87 2.29 13.57 10.56
N THR A 88 3.41 14.13 10.07
CA THR A 88 3.85 15.48 10.44
C THR A 88 2.81 16.52 10.06
N VAL A 89 2.28 16.45 8.83
CA VAL A 89 1.23 17.37 8.38
C VAL A 89 -0.05 17.21 9.20
N GLY A 90 -0.45 15.98 9.51
CA GLY A 90 -1.62 15.70 10.36
C GLY A 90 -1.48 16.27 11.76
N HIS A 91 -0.30 16.11 12.37
CA HIS A 91 -0.03 16.63 13.71
C HIS A 91 0.07 18.18 13.74
N VAL A 92 0.87 18.75 12.82
CA VAL A 92 1.17 20.19 12.83
C VAL A 92 0.02 21.04 12.29
N VAL A 93 -0.62 20.61 11.19
CA VAL A 93 -1.62 21.44 10.50
C VAL A 93 -3.04 21.17 11.00
N ARG A 94 -3.35 19.92 11.35
CA ARG A 94 -4.71 19.53 11.76
C ARG A 94 -4.83 19.19 13.25
N HIS A 95 -3.74 19.34 13.99
CA HIS A 95 -3.71 19.10 15.44
C HIS A 95 -4.25 17.73 15.85
N VAL A 96 -4.01 16.70 15.01
CA VAL A 96 -4.35 15.32 15.34
C VAL A 96 -3.45 14.89 16.51
N ASN A 97 -4.05 14.74 17.69
CA ASN A 97 -3.34 14.31 18.89
C ASN A 97 -3.64 12.85 19.18
N MET A 98 -2.59 12.04 19.16
CA MET A 98 -2.62 10.63 19.56
C MET A 98 -1.45 10.37 20.51
N PRO A 99 -1.58 9.38 21.43
CA PRO A 99 -0.44 8.89 22.19
C PRO A 99 0.68 8.43 21.24
N ILE A 100 1.93 8.60 21.65
CA ILE A 100 3.09 8.18 20.84
C ILE A 100 3.04 6.69 20.48
N GLN A 101 2.49 5.88 21.37
CA GLN A 101 2.29 4.45 21.15
C GLN A 101 1.38 4.18 19.94
N ASP A 102 0.28 4.94 19.80
CA ASP A 102 -0.68 4.79 18.69
C ASP A 102 -0.07 5.22 17.36
N TRP A 103 0.78 6.26 17.35
CA TRP A 103 1.53 6.67 16.16
C TRP A 103 2.48 5.57 15.66
N VAL A 104 3.26 4.99 16.59
CA VAL A 104 4.22 3.92 16.27
C VAL A 104 3.49 2.66 15.80
N LEU A 105 2.42 2.28 16.50
CA LEU A 105 1.64 1.09 16.15
C LEU A 105 0.90 1.26 14.81
N ALA A 106 0.30 2.44 14.56
CA ALA A 106 -0.31 2.74 13.29
C ALA A 106 0.70 2.67 12.12
N ALA A 107 1.91 3.24 12.32
CA ALA A 107 2.99 3.15 11.34
C ALA A 107 3.40 1.70 11.07
N PHE A 108 3.55 0.89 12.11
CA PHE A 108 3.92 -0.52 12.00
C PHE A 108 2.85 -1.33 11.26
N LEU A 109 1.56 -1.16 11.60
CA LEU A 109 0.46 -1.84 10.92
C LEU A 109 0.30 -1.38 9.46
N LEU A 110 0.51 -0.10 9.18
CA LEU A 110 0.54 0.43 7.82
C LEU A 110 1.64 -0.24 6.98
N ILE A 111 2.85 -0.35 7.51
CA ILE A 111 3.97 -1.00 6.81
C ILE A 111 3.65 -2.47 6.53
N LEU A 112 3.23 -3.23 7.55
CA LEU A 112 2.90 -4.64 7.39
C LEU A 112 1.75 -4.86 6.39
N GLY A 113 0.66 -4.11 6.53
CA GLY A 113 -0.49 -4.26 5.64
C GLY A 113 -0.22 -3.78 4.22
N SER A 114 0.71 -2.83 4.03
CA SER A 114 1.11 -2.37 2.69
C SER A 114 1.89 -3.41 1.89
N LEU A 115 2.36 -4.50 2.51
CA LEU A 115 2.94 -5.64 1.79
C LEU A 115 1.95 -6.26 0.81
N ALA A 116 0.64 -6.17 1.08
CA ALA A 116 -0.40 -6.59 0.14
C ALA A 116 -0.37 -5.75 -1.14
N PHE A 117 -0.13 -4.44 -1.03
CA PHE A 117 0.01 -3.55 -2.19
C PHE A 117 1.32 -3.81 -2.97
N VAL A 118 2.40 -4.14 -2.25
CA VAL A 118 3.66 -4.56 -2.88
C VAL A 118 3.46 -5.83 -3.70
N ALA A 119 2.71 -6.79 -3.17
CA ALA A 119 2.38 -8.02 -3.89
C ALA A 119 1.57 -7.72 -5.17
N ILE A 120 0.60 -6.80 -5.13
CA ILE A 120 -0.12 -6.32 -6.32
C ILE A 120 0.85 -5.68 -7.31
N GLY A 121 1.73 -4.80 -6.85
CA GLY A 121 2.76 -4.17 -7.69
C GLY A 121 3.65 -5.18 -8.39
N LEU A 122 4.09 -6.22 -7.67
CA LEU A 122 4.88 -7.32 -8.26
C LEU A 122 4.10 -8.10 -9.33
N VAL A 123 2.81 -8.35 -9.14
CA VAL A 123 1.96 -8.97 -10.17
C VAL A 123 1.92 -8.10 -11.44
N LEU A 124 1.85 -6.78 -11.30
CA LEU A 124 1.89 -5.86 -12.43
C LEU A 124 3.18 -5.98 -13.26
N THR A 125 4.32 -6.31 -12.62
CA THR A 125 5.59 -6.53 -13.36
C THR A 125 5.60 -7.77 -14.26
N LEU A 126 4.58 -8.63 -14.17
CA LEU A 126 4.41 -9.78 -15.06
C LEU A 126 3.78 -9.40 -16.41
N LEU A 127 3.23 -8.19 -16.50
CA LEU A 127 2.64 -7.70 -17.75
C LEU A 127 3.71 -7.48 -18.83
N PRO A 128 3.36 -7.71 -20.11
CA PRO A 128 4.33 -7.74 -21.20
C PRO A 128 4.88 -6.37 -21.59
N SER A 129 4.21 -5.27 -21.22
CA SER A 129 4.66 -3.91 -21.57
C SER A 129 4.46 -2.91 -20.44
N SER A 130 5.34 -1.90 -20.36
CA SER A 130 5.27 -0.77 -19.43
C SER A 130 3.93 -0.02 -19.54
N GLN A 131 3.40 0.08 -20.75
CA GLN A 131 2.13 0.75 -20.98
C GLN A 131 0.96 -0.02 -20.35
N LEU A 132 0.89 -1.34 -20.52
CA LEU A 132 -0.13 -2.18 -19.89
C LEU A 132 0.02 -2.17 -18.37
N MET A 133 1.26 -2.19 -17.85
CA MET A 133 1.53 -2.08 -16.43
C MET A 133 0.99 -0.75 -15.86
N SER A 134 1.23 0.36 -16.54
CA SER A 134 0.75 1.68 -16.13
C SER A 134 -0.77 1.78 -16.17
N VAL A 135 -1.41 1.29 -17.22
CA VAL A 135 -2.88 1.32 -17.36
C VAL A 135 -3.53 0.44 -16.30
N ALA A 136 -3.07 -0.80 -16.15
CA ALA A 136 -3.58 -1.71 -15.12
C ALA A 136 -3.33 -1.18 -13.71
N GLY A 137 -2.15 -0.60 -13.46
CA GLY A 137 -1.80 0.05 -12.21
C GLY A 137 -2.76 1.19 -11.87
N ASN A 138 -3.07 2.07 -12.83
CA ASN A 138 -4.02 3.17 -12.62
C ASN A 138 -5.44 2.66 -12.30
N LEU A 139 -5.93 1.67 -13.03
CA LEU A 139 -7.25 1.09 -12.79
C LEU A 139 -7.34 0.44 -11.41
N LEU A 140 -6.33 -0.35 -11.04
CA LEU A 140 -6.27 -0.97 -9.70
C LEU A 140 -6.14 0.07 -8.60
N TYR A 141 -5.25 1.05 -8.76
CA TYR A 141 -5.03 2.11 -7.78
C TYR A 141 -6.30 2.90 -7.49
N MET A 142 -6.98 3.36 -8.56
CA MET A 142 -8.25 4.09 -8.43
C MET A 142 -9.36 3.19 -7.87
N GLY A 143 -9.50 1.96 -8.37
CA GLY A 143 -10.48 1.01 -7.88
C GLY A 143 -10.30 0.70 -6.40
N LEU A 144 -9.08 0.42 -5.96
CA LEU A 144 -8.75 0.15 -4.57
C LEU A 144 -8.95 1.38 -3.68
N ALA A 145 -8.64 2.59 -4.17
CA ALA A 145 -8.79 3.82 -3.40
C ALA A 145 -10.26 4.17 -3.16
N VAL A 146 -11.08 4.12 -4.21
CA VAL A 146 -12.50 4.48 -4.15
C VAL A 146 -13.29 3.38 -3.45
N MET A 147 -13.29 2.16 -4.00
CA MET A 147 -14.11 1.06 -3.51
C MET A 147 -13.63 0.53 -2.15
N GLY A 148 -12.34 0.62 -1.87
CA GLY A 148 -11.78 0.23 -0.56
C GLY A 148 -11.94 1.26 0.54
N GLY A 149 -12.58 2.41 0.26
CA GLY A 149 -12.94 3.38 1.29
C GLY A 149 -11.80 4.26 1.79
N LEU A 150 -10.72 4.44 0.99
CA LEU A 150 -9.63 5.34 1.36
C LEU A 150 -9.99 6.81 1.16
N TRP A 151 -10.73 7.14 0.11
CA TRP A 151 -11.15 8.50 -0.20
C TRP A 151 -12.44 8.91 0.52
N MET A 152 -13.39 8.00 0.59
CA MET A 152 -14.69 8.20 1.24
C MET A 152 -15.05 6.99 2.09
N PRO A 153 -15.73 7.19 3.23
CA PRO A 153 -16.23 6.08 4.04
C PRO A 153 -17.12 5.16 3.20
N ILE A 154 -16.88 3.84 3.31
CA ILE A 154 -17.64 2.85 2.53
C ILE A 154 -19.16 2.90 2.79
N SER A 155 -19.56 3.44 3.92
CA SER A 155 -20.98 3.59 4.32
C SER A 155 -21.81 4.49 3.42
N VAL A 156 -21.17 5.37 2.61
CA VAL A 156 -21.88 6.24 1.66
C VAL A 156 -22.21 5.54 0.34
N PHE A 157 -21.67 4.35 0.10
CA PHE A 157 -21.89 3.59 -1.13
C PHE A 157 -23.12 2.68 -1.04
N PRO A 158 -23.72 2.29 -2.19
CA PRO A 158 -24.75 1.27 -2.26
C PRO A 158 -24.28 -0.08 -1.67
N GLU A 159 -25.20 -0.89 -1.16
CA GLU A 159 -24.88 -2.16 -0.48
C GLU A 159 -24.02 -3.12 -1.30
N TRP A 160 -24.31 -3.26 -2.61
CA TRP A 160 -23.52 -4.11 -3.50
C TRP A 160 -22.05 -3.66 -3.61
N MET A 161 -21.83 -2.34 -3.61
CA MET A 161 -20.49 -1.76 -3.68
C MET A 161 -19.76 -1.91 -2.34
N GLN A 162 -20.49 -1.78 -1.23
CA GLN A 162 -19.93 -2.07 0.10
C GLN A 162 -19.51 -3.53 0.24
N ALA A 163 -20.29 -4.48 -0.31
CA ALA A 163 -19.93 -5.89 -0.28
C ALA A 163 -18.62 -6.17 -1.02
N ILE A 164 -18.42 -5.60 -2.21
CA ILE A 164 -17.18 -5.69 -2.96
C ILE A 164 -16.04 -5.01 -2.20
N GLY A 165 -16.28 -3.79 -1.70
CA GLY A 165 -15.27 -3.01 -0.98
C GLY A 165 -14.72 -3.72 0.24
N LYS A 166 -15.55 -4.41 1.01
CA LYS A 166 -15.15 -5.20 2.19
C LYS A 166 -14.20 -6.36 1.83
N CYS A 167 -14.22 -6.84 0.59
CA CYS A 167 -13.29 -7.86 0.11
C CYS A 167 -11.95 -7.29 -0.39
N LEU A 168 -11.76 -5.97 -0.38
CA LEU A 168 -10.52 -5.36 -0.86
C LEU A 168 -9.46 -5.25 0.24
N PRO A 169 -8.17 -5.42 -0.10
CA PRO A 169 -7.09 -5.32 0.87
C PRO A 169 -6.97 -3.94 1.50
N THR A 170 -7.36 -2.88 0.81
CA THR A 170 -7.42 -1.51 1.33
C THR A 170 -8.41 -1.36 2.48
N TYR A 171 -9.61 -1.92 2.33
CA TYR A 171 -10.60 -1.93 3.41
C TYR A 171 -10.13 -2.73 4.62
N GLN A 172 -9.61 -3.94 4.39
CA GLN A 172 -9.14 -4.82 5.45
C GLN A 172 -7.97 -4.21 6.23
N LEU A 173 -7.08 -3.49 5.54
CA LEU A 173 -6.01 -2.74 6.20
C LEU A 173 -6.56 -1.65 7.12
N MET A 174 -7.52 -0.85 6.63
CA MET A 174 -8.12 0.23 7.42
C MET A 174 -8.94 -0.33 8.59
N GLU A 175 -9.65 -1.42 8.39
CA GLU A 175 -10.39 -2.09 9.45
C GLU A 175 -9.47 -2.66 10.55
N LEU A 176 -8.33 -3.24 10.14
CA LEU A 176 -7.30 -3.71 11.08
C LEU A 176 -6.79 -2.57 11.96
N ILE A 177 -6.38 -1.45 11.35
CA ILE A 177 -5.81 -0.31 12.06
C ILE A 177 -6.85 0.36 12.97
N LYS A 178 -8.07 0.62 12.44
CA LYS A 178 -9.15 1.25 13.20
C LYS A 178 -9.59 0.40 14.39
N THR A 179 -9.73 -0.90 14.20
CA THR A 179 -10.11 -1.82 15.29
C THR A 179 -9.05 -1.82 16.38
N PHE A 180 -7.78 -1.84 15.98
CA PHE A 180 -6.68 -1.82 16.93
C PHE A 180 -6.64 -0.51 17.74
N LEU A 181 -6.69 0.64 17.09
CA LEU A 181 -6.64 1.95 17.76
C LEU A 181 -7.88 2.25 18.62
N ASN A 182 -9.05 1.69 18.28
CA ASN A 182 -10.27 1.95 19.04
C ASN A 182 -10.52 0.94 20.17
N LYS A 183 -10.10 -0.30 19.99
CA LYS A 183 -10.42 -1.40 20.93
C LYS A 183 -9.18 -2.03 21.58
N GLY A 184 -7.97 -1.68 21.15
CA GLY A 184 -6.73 -2.32 21.60
C GLY A 184 -6.61 -3.80 21.18
N GLN A 185 -7.43 -4.26 20.25
CA GLN A 185 -7.47 -5.65 19.82
C GLN A 185 -7.18 -5.77 18.34
N VAL A 186 -6.36 -6.76 17.99
CA VAL A 186 -6.07 -7.07 16.58
C VAL A 186 -7.29 -7.76 15.97
N ASN A 187 -7.79 -7.21 14.87
CA ASN A 187 -8.82 -7.88 14.09
C ASN A 187 -8.22 -9.10 13.38
N GLY A 188 -8.44 -10.29 13.96
CA GLY A 188 -7.86 -11.55 13.48
C GLY A 188 -8.26 -11.89 12.05
N PHE A 189 -9.50 -11.58 11.64
CA PHE A 189 -9.96 -11.80 10.27
C PHE A 189 -9.20 -10.91 9.28
N ALA A 190 -9.11 -9.62 9.54
CA ALA A 190 -8.41 -8.68 8.66
C ALA A 190 -6.90 -9.00 8.55
N SER A 191 -6.27 -9.36 9.67
CA SER A 191 -4.87 -9.78 9.72
C SER A 191 -4.62 -11.06 8.90
N LEU A 192 -5.44 -12.09 9.11
CA LEU A 192 -5.36 -13.35 8.37
C LEU A 192 -5.60 -13.12 6.87
N TYR A 193 -6.62 -12.33 6.52
CA TYR A 193 -6.94 -11.99 5.14
C TYR A 193 -5.76 -11.34 4.44
N LEU A 194 -5.18 -10.27 5.01
CA LEU A 194 -4.05 -9.56 4.43
C LEU A 194 -2.82 -10.47 4.27
N THR A 195 -2.55 -11.31 5.26
CA THR A 195 -1.44 -12.26 5.21
C THR A 195 -1.63 -13.28 4.10
N LEU A 196 -2.80 -13.93 4.02
CA LEU A 196 -3.11 -14.91 2.98
C LEU A 196 -3.11 -14.27 1.59
N PHE A 197 -3.73 -13.10 1.44
CA PHE A 197 -3.75 -12.35 0.18
C PHE A 197 -2.33 -12.06 -0.33
N THR A 198 -1.48 -11.57 0.56
CA THR A 198 -0.07 -11.28 0.27
C THR A 198 0.67 -12.54 -0.15
N LEU A 199 0.57 -13.63 0.63
CA LEU A 199 1.25 -14.89 0.34
C LEU A 199 0.80 -15.52 -0.99
N VAL A 200 -0.50 -15.49 -1.29
CA VAL A 200 -1.04 -16.02 -2.56
C VAL A 200 -0.45 -15.26 -3.75
N LEU A 201 -0.44 -13.91 -3.70
CA LEU A 201 0.12 -13.11 -4.79
C LEU A 201 1.63 -13.29 -4.93
N PHE A 202 2.39 -13.33 -3.84
CA PHE A 202 3.84 -13.61 -3.89
C PHE A 202 4.12 -14.98 -4.49
N THR A 203 3.38 -16.01 -4.07
CA THR A 203 3.52 -17.36 -4.61
C THR A 203 3.23 -17.40 -6.10
N LEU A 204 2.17 -16.72 -6.54
CA LEU A 204 1.81 -16.59 -7.95
C LEU A 204 2.95 -15.96 -8.76
N VAL A 205 3.54 -14.88 -8.28
CA VAL A 205 4.68 -14.20 -8.95
C VAL A 205 5.88 -15.14 -9.05
N ILE A 206 6.23 -15.84 -7.96
CA ILE A 206 7.37 -16.77 -7.94
C ILE A 206 7.16 -17.92 -8.92
N VAL A 207 5.99 -18.54 -8.90
CA VAL A 207 5.66 -19.68 -9.79
C VAL A 207 5.68 -19.24 -11.25
N TYR A 208 5.09 -18.09 -11.56
CA TYR A 208 5.09 -17.56 -12.93
C TYR A 208 6.50 -17.29 -13.44
N ARG A 209 7.35 -16.64 -12.66
CA ARG A 209 8.74 -16.35 -13.04
C ARG A 209 9.57 -17.62 -13.25
N ARG A 210 9.44 -18.62 -12.37
CA ARG A 210 10.11 -19.91 -12.56
C ARG A 210 9.72 -20.58 -13.88
N HIS A 211 8.42 -20.56 -14.24
CA HIS A 211 7.95 -21.13 -15.50
C HIS A 211 8.44 -20.38 -16.73
N SER A 212 8.59 -19.06 -16.65
CA SER A 212 9.10 -18.27 -17.77
C SER A 212 10.60 -18.44 -17.98
N GLU A 213 11.38 -18.64 -16.92
CA GLU A 213 12.84 -18.90 -17.02
C GLU A 213 13.15 -20.29 -17.61
N VAL A 214 12.28 -21.26 -17.44
CA VAL A 214 12.44 -22.61 -18.01
C VAL A 214 12.15 -22.65 -19.52
N ARG A 215 11.43 -21.64 -20.04
CA ARG A 215 11.01 -21.56 -21.45
C ARG A 215 11.90 -20.63 -22.30
N ALA A 216 12.81 -19.90 -21.69
CA ALA A 216 13.77 -19.00 -22.33
C ALA A 216 15.17 -19.60 -22.36
#